data_91825cce98e6d2f46389b0462fbae651
#
_entry.id   91825cce98e6d2f46389b0462fbae651
#
_cell.length_a   1.000
_cell.length_b   1.000
_cell.length_c   1.000
_cell.angle_alpha   90.00
_cell.angle_beta   90.00
_cell.angle_gamma   90.00
#
_symmetry.space_group_name_H-M   'P 1'
#
loop_
_entity.id
_entity.type
_entity.pdbx_description
1 polymer ?
#
loop_
_entity_poly.entity_id
_entity_poly.type
_entity_poly.pdbx_seq_one_letter_code
_entity_poly.pdbx_strand_id
1 'polypeptide(L)'
;ISTKDRDTTEVFGDYIDIYDMTQAVSDGATCPVYYESRVINLNLDKDTLKAIDDEYEILASEGATEEQIEKSKKQMSHLEEILGAPATIDSLCKDIINHYEENRQFELTGKAMIVAYSRPIAMSIYHRILELRPNWTDKVKVVMTGSNKDPEEWHDIIGNKQYKKELAKKFKD
;
A
#
# COMPACT_ATOMS: atom_id res chain seq x y z
N ILE A 1 17.88 7.46 -11.33
CA ILE A 1 17.67 6.37 -10.35
C ILE A 1 18.99 5.66 -10.21
N SER A 2 19.71 5.92 -9.11
CA SER A 2 20.91 5.17 -8.74
C SER A 2 20.54 3.72 -8.44
N THR A 3 21.25 2.79 -9.06
CA THR A 3 21.27 1.39 -8.67
C THR A 3 22.65 1.09 -8.08
N LYS A 4 22.79 0.03 -7.28
CA LYS A 4 24.04 -0.35 -6.62
C LYS A 4 25.24 -0.48 -7.58
N ASP A 5 24.97 -0.81 -8.85
CA ASP A 5 25.99 -1.04 -9.89
C ASP A 5 26.23 0.20 -10.77
N ARG A 6 25.41 1.26 -10.66
CA ARG A 6 25.54 2.48 -11.47
C ARG A 6 25.02 3.68 -10.73
N ASP A 7 25.91 4.57 -10.36
CA ASP A 7 25.54 5.90 -9.91
C ASP A 7 25.29 6.81 -11.12
N THR A 8 24.20 7.56 -11.07
CA THR A 8 23.85 8.50 -12.16
C THR A 8 24.96 9.53 -12.38
N THR A 9 25.61 9.98 -11.31
CA THR A 9 26.73 10.93 -11.38
C THR A 9 27.99 10.34 -12.00
N GLU A 10 28.25 9.06 -11.79
CA GLU A 10 29.40 8.36 -12.45
C GLU A 10 29.21 8.23 -13.97
N VAL A 11 27.96 8.09 -14.42
CA VAL A 11 27.65 7.85 -15.85
C VAL A 11 27.44 9.15 -16.61
N PHE A 12 26.80 10.15 -16.00
CA PHE A 12 26.35 11.38 -16.67
C PHE A 12 27.04 12.65 -16.14
N GLY A 13 27.94 12.53 -15.16
CA GLY A 13 28.59 13.67 -14.50
C GLY A 13 27.73 14.32 -13.41
N ASP A 14 28.23 15.42 -12.85
CA ASP A 14 27.55 16.10 -11.75
C ASP A 14 26.22 16.72 -12.19
N TYR A 15 25.30 16.85 -11.21
CA TYR A 15 24.01 17.48 -11.44
C TYR A 15 24.19 18.95 -11.85
N ILE A 16 23.61 19.34 -12.98
CA ILE A 16 23.56 20.73 -13.44
C ILE A 16 22.56 21.52 -12.59
N ASP A 17 21.44 20.88 -12.20
CA ASP A 17 20.41 21.47 -11.37
C ASP A 17 19.62 20.37 -10.67
N ILE A 18 19.09 20.65 -9.48
CA ILE A 18 18.25 19.72 -8.70
C ILE A 18 16.94 20.45 -8.39
N TYR A 19 15.88 20.01 -9.04
CA TYR A 19 14.52 20.45 -8.72
C TYR A 19 13.89 19.44 -7.76
N ASP A 20 13.97 19.70 -6.47
CA ASP A 20 13.45 18.81 -5.44
C ASP A 20 11.98 19.10 -5.07
N MET A 21 11.40 18.24 -4.21
CA MET A 21 10.00 18.39 -3.76
C MET A 21 9.77 19.70 -3.00
N THR A 22 10.77 20.17 -2.25
CA THR A 22 10.66 21.41 -1.47
C THR A 22 10.53 22.62 -2.40
N GLN A 23 11.36 22.64 -3.43
CA GLN A 23 11.29 23.69 -4.45
C GLN A 23 10.00 23.61 -5.26
N ALA A 24 9.56 22.39 -5.63
CA ALA A 24 8.30 22.18 -6.34
C ALA A 24 7.07 22.66 -5.55
N VAL A 25 7.07 22.49 -4.21
CA VAL A 25 6.03 23.04 -3.33
C VAL A 25 6.12 24.56 -3.26
N SER A 26 7.32 25.12 -3.10
CA SER A 26 7.55 26.58 -3.07
C SER A 26 7.08 27.27 -4.34
N ASP A 27 7.33 26.66 -5.49
CA ASP A 27 6.93 27.17 -6.80
C ASP A 27 5.43 26.91 -7.12
N GLY A 28 4.70 26.24 -6.25
CA GLY A 28 3.30 25.90 -6.46
C GLY A 28 3.05 24.81 -7.53
N ALA A 29 4.10 24.10 -7.94
CA ALA A 29 4.01 23.02 -8.92
C ALA A 29 3.42 21.74 -8.33
N THR A 30 3.50 21.55 -7.02
CA THR A 30 2.91 20.44 -6.28
C THR A 30 2.38 20.88 -4.91
N CYS A 31 1.59 20.04 -4.29
CA CYS A 31 1.07 20.26 -2.93
C CYS A 31 2.02 19.69 -1.87
N PRO A 32 2.06 20.28 -0.65
CA PRO A 32 2.81 19.70 0.45
C PRO A 32 2.25 18.33 0.84
N VAL A 33 3.14 17.42 1.24
CA VAL A 33 2.79 16.11 1.75
C VAL A 33 2.84 16.14 3.27
N TYR A 34 1.73 15.82 3.92
CA TYR A 34 1.66 15.67 5.37
C TYR A 34 1.69 14.18 5.69
N TYR A 35 2.63 13.79 6.55
CA TYR A 35 2.77 12.42 7.00
C TYR A 35 2.19 12.27 8.40
N GLU A 36 1.24 11.35 8.56
CA GLU A 36 0.69 10.96 9.86
C GLU A 36 0.91 9.47 10.06
N SER A 37 1.70 9.11 11.07
CA SER A 37 1.91 7.71 11.45
C SER A 37 0.81 7.27 12.41
N ARG A 38 0.03 6.29 12.00
CA ARG A 38 -1.01 5.65 12.83
C ARG A 38 -0.62 4.21 13.09
N VAL A 39 -0.42 3.86 14.35
CA VAL A 39 0.01 2.54 14.77
C VAL A 39 -1.19 1.72 15.23
N ILE A 40 -1.45 0.61 14.55
CA ILE A 40 -2.39 -0.40 15.05
C ILE A 40 -1.62 -1.30 16.01
N ASN A 41 -2.16 -1.48 17.21
CA ASN A 41 -1.57 -2.38 18.18
C ASN A 41 -1.89 -3.83 17.80
N LEU A 42 -0.95 -4.48 17.10
CA LEU A 42 -1.12 -5.84 16.58
C LEU A 42 -0.89 -6.91 17.64
N ASN A 43 -0.59 -6.53 18.89
CA ASN A 43 -0.16 -7.47 19.95
C ASN A 43 0.98 -8.41 19.50
N LEU A 44 1.82 -7.96 18.58
CA LEU A 44 3.00 -8.70 18.14
C LEU A 44 4.00 -8.78 19.31
N ASP A 45 4.53 -9.97 19.53
CA ASP A 45 5.63 -10.11 20.46
C ASP A 45 6.91 -9.45 19.92
N LYS A 46 7.85 -9.17 20.84
CA LYS A 46 9.10 -8.50 20.48
C LYS A 46 9.97 -9.32 19.53
N ASP A 47 9.82 -10.63 19.54
CA ASP A 47 10.62 -11.54 18.72
C ASP A 47 10.11 -11.51 17.26
N THR A 48 8.80 -11.42 17.07
CA THR A 48 8.18 -11.24 15.76
C THR A 48 8.54 -9.88 15.15
N LEU A 49 8.52 -8.79 15.94
CA LEU A 49 8.93 -7.46 15.46
C LEU A 49 10.41 -7.45 15.05
N LYS A 50 11.27 -8.04 15.87
CA LYS A 50 12.69 -8.14 15.54
C LYS A 50 12.96 -8.99 14.31
N ALA A 51 12.22 -10.09 14.13
CA ALA A 51 12.33 -10.93 12.93
C ALA A 51 11.96 -10.16 11.65
N ILE A 52 10.98 -9.24 11.71
CA ILE A 52 10.60 -8.37 10.60
C ILE A 52 11.72 -7.37 10.26
N ASP A 53 12.30 -6.75 11.27
CA ASP A 53 13.41 -5.79 11.10
C ASP A 53 14.66 -6.46 10.53
N ASP A 54 15.05 -7.61 11.10
CA ASP A 54 16.21 -8.41 10.63
C ASP A 54 16.02 -8.83 9.13
N GLU A 55 14.80 -9.04 8.69
CA GLU A 55 14.48 -9.43 7.31
C GLU A 55 14.60 -8.26 6.33
N TYR A 56 14.19 -7.07 6.72
CA TYR A 56 14.42 -5.88 5.92
C TYR A 56 15.92 -5.64 5.68
N GLU A 57 16.76 -5.89 6.68
CA GLU A 57 18.21 -5.79 6.55
C GLU A 57 18.78 -6.86 5.60
N ILE A 58 18.27 -8.10 5.68
CA ILE A 58 18.70 -9.20 4.80
C ILE A 58 18.29 -8.96 3.34
N LEU A 59 17.07 -8.51 3.09
CA LEU A 59 16.57 -8.17 1.75
C LEU A 59 17.28 -6.95 1.16
N ALA A 60 17.76 -6.04 2.00
CA ALA A 60 18.54 -4.87 1.59
C ALA A 60 20.01 -5.22 1.29
N SER A 61 20.53 -6.37 1.78
CA SER A 61 21.90 -6.83 1.52
C SER A 61 21.97 -7.66 0.22
N GLU A 62 22.86 -7.28 -0.70
CA GLU A 62 23.13 -8.09 -1.90
C GLU A 62 23.89 -9.37 -1.52
N GLY A 63 23.45 -10.50 -2.08
CA GLY A 63 24.11 -11.79 -1.92
C GLY A 63 23.47 -12.75 -0.94
N ALA A 64 22.16 -12.64 -0.72
CA ALA A 64 21.41 -13.58 0.12
C ALA A 64 21.54 -15.03 -0.42
N THR A 65 21.86 -15.97 0.47
CA THR A 65 21.90 -17.40 0.17
C THR A 65 20.50 -17.97 -0.04
N GLU A 66 20.37 -19.14 -0.71
CA GLU A 66 19.07 -19.80 -0.88
C GLU A 66 18.36 -20.07 0.47
N GLU A 67 19.11 -20.42 1.52
CA GLU A 67 18.58 -20.59 2.88
C GLU A 67 18.01 -19.30 3.45
N GLN A 68 18.68 -18.17 3.24
CA GLN A 68 18.22 -16.86 3.67
C GLN A 68 16.94 -16.45 2.91
N ILE A 69 16.88 -16.72 1.61
CA ILE A 69 15.69 -16.46 0.78
C ILE A 69 14.49 -17.32 1.23
N GLU A 70 14.71 -18.60 1.58
CA GLU A 70 13.63 -19.45 2.09
C GLU A 70 13.14 -19.02 3.47
N LYS A 71 14.05 -18.64 4.34
CA LYS A 71 13.71 -18.10 5.67
C LYS A 71 12.89 -16.81 5.55
N SER A 72 13.31 -15.93 4.67
CA SER A 72 12.62 -14.68 4.33
C SER A 72 11.20 -14.94 3.82
N LYS A 73 11.01 -15.84 2.87
CA LYS A 73 9.67 -16.22 2.37
C LYS A 73 8.75 -16.74 3.47
N LYS A 74 9.29 -17.49 4.42
CA LYS A 74 8.53 -18.07 5.53
C LYS A 74 8.06 -17.00 6.52
N GLN A 75 8.93 -16.03 6.80
CA GLN A 75 8.62 -14.88 7.67
C GLN A 75 7.62 -13.95 7.01
N MET A 76 7.77 -13.66 5.72
CA MET A 76 6.80 -12.86 4.95
C MET A 76 5.40 -13.50 4.94
N SER A 77 5.32 -14.83 4.80
CA SER A 77 4.05 -15.55 4.91
C SER A 77 3.43 -15.41 6.30
N HIS A 78 4.24 -15.48 7.34
CA HIS A 78 3.78 -15.31 8.73
C HIS A 78 3.32 -13.86 8.99
N LEU A 79 4.03 -12.88 8.48
CA LEU A 79 3.62 -11.48 8.55
C LEU A 79 2.30 -11.25 7.80
N GLU A 80 2.14 -11.81 6.62
CA GLU A 80 0.89 -11.74 5.86
C GLU A 80 -0.28 -12.34 6.63
N GLU A 81 -0.08 -13.46 7.32
CA GLU A 81 -1.08 -14.11 8.17
C GLU A 81 -1.51 -13.21 9.34
N ILE A 82 -0.55 -12.57 10.02
CA ILE A 82 -0.82 -11.64 11.12
C ILE A 82 -1.57 -10.40 10.63
N LEU A 83 -1.09 -9.78 9.55
CA LEU A 83 -1.71 -8.59 8.98
C LEU A 83 -3.09 -8.89 8.39
N GLY A 84 -3.29 -10.09 7.86
CA GLY A 84 -4.55 -10.57 7.31
C GLY A 84 -5.52 -11.13 8.34
N ALA A 85 -5.14 -11.22 9.62
CA ALA A 85 -6.01 -11.74 10.67
C ALA A 85 -7.32 -10.92 10.76
N PRO A 86 -8.49 -11.56 10.89
CA PRO A 86 -9.79 -10.87 10.90
C PRO A 86 -9.89 -9.73 11.91
N ALA A 87 -9.31 -9.90 13.10
CA ALA A 87 -9.31 -8.87 14.14
C ALA A 87 -8.45 -7.66 13.75
N THR A 88 -7.31 -7.89 13.08
CA THR A 88 -6.43 -6.84 12.56
C THR A 88 -7.13 -6.04 11.46
N ILE A 89 -7.71 -6.75 10.48
CA ILE A 89 -8.47 -6.14 9.38
C ILE A 89 -9.66 -5.34 9.91
N ASP A 90 -10.39 -5.87 10.88
CA ASP A 90 -11.53 -5.17 11.50
C ASP A 90 -11.11 -3.87 12.19
N SER A 91 -10.06 -3.91 13.01
CA SER A 91 -9.50 -2.71 13.67
C SER A 91 -9.02 -1.68 12.66
N LEU A 92 -8.28 -2.12 11.64
CA LEU A 92 -7.77 -1.25 10.56
C LEU A 92 -8.92 -0.59 9.82
N CYS A 93 -9.92 -1.34 9.39
CA CYS A 93 -11.04 -0.81 8.63
C CYS A 93 -11.87 0.20 9.44
N LYS A 94 -12.07 -0.06 10.72
CA LYS A 94 -12.75 0.89 11.62
C LYS A 94 -11.97 2.20 11.76
N ASP A 95 -10.65 2.13 11.94
CA ASP A 95 -9.80 3.32 12.03
C ASP A 95 -9.80 4.11 10.71
N ILE A 96 -9.64 3.45 9.57
CA ILE A 96 -9.69 4.09 8.25
C ILE A 96 -11.04 4.78 8.01
N ILE A 97 -12.14 4.10 8.31
CA ILE A 97 -13.50 4.64 8.13
C ILE A 97 -13.70 5.87 9.02
N ASN A 98 -13.37 5.77 10.31
CA ASN A 98 -13.51 6.88 11.24
C ASN A 98 -12.67 8.09 10.80
N HIS A 99 -11.40 7.86 10.44
CA HIS A 99 -10.53 8.92 9.95
C HIS A 99 -11.08 9.59 8.68
N TYR A 100 -11.59 8.80 7.73
CA TYR A 100 -12.18 9.34 6.51
C TYR A 100 -13.45 10.14 6.78
N GLU A 101 -14.36 9.60 7.59
CA GLU A 101 -15.64 10.26 7.92
C GLU A 101 -15.45 11.55 8.72
N GLU A 102 -14.47 11.59 9.62
CA GLU A 102 -14.20 12.76 10.46
C GLU A 102 -13.42 13.86 9.72
N ASN A 103 -12.50 13.48 8.82
CA ASN A 103 -11.52 14.43 8.29
C ASN A 103 -11.61 14.66 6.78
N ARG A 104 -12.26 13.77 6.02
CA ARG A 104 -12.16 13.80 4.55
C ARG A 104 -13.46 13.82 3.79
N GLN A 105 -14.53 13.21 4.31
CA GLN A 105 -15.76 13.05 3.56
C GLN A 105 -16.47 14.37 3.23
N PHE A 106 -16.18 15.44 3.97
CA PHE A 106 -16.78 16.79 3.77
C PHE A 106 -15.94 17.67 2.82
N GLU A 107 -14.76 17.22 2.43
CA GLU A 107 -13.94 17.94 1.46
C GLU A 107 -14.40 17.64 0.02
N LEU A 108 -14.50 18.67 -0.82
CA LEU A 108 -14.84 18.54 -2.24
C LEU A 108 -13.92 17.57 -2.98
N THR A 109 -12.69 17.42 -2.50
CA THR A 109 -11.67 16.55 -3.04
C THR A 109 -11.28 15.40 -2.11
N GLY A 110 -12.17 15.01 -1.20
CA GLY A 110 -11.94 14.01 -0.16
C GLY A 110 -11.75 12.58 -0.69
N LYS A 111 -10.82 12.40 -1.64
CA LYS A 111 -10.47 11.10 -2.21
C LYS A 111 -9.45 10.41 -1.32
N ALA A 112 -9.55 9.08 -1.24
CA ALA A 112 -8.63 8.25 -0.48
C ALA A 112 -8.11 7.09 -1.32
N MET A 113 -6.87 6.67 -1.05
CA MET A 113 -6.26 5.50 -1.64
C MET A 113 -5.66 4.63 -0.52
N ILE A 114 -6.07 3.37 -0.46
CA ILE A 114 -5.55 2.39 0.46
C ILE A 114 -4.59 1.48 -0.31
N VAL A 115 -3.33 1.43 0.14
CA VAL A 115 -2.32 0.52 -0.41
C VAL A 115 -2.14 -0.62 0.59
N ALA A 116 -2.58 -1.81 0.22
CA ALA A 116 -2.50 -2.99 1.06
C ALA A 116 -1.17 -3.74 0.86
N TYR A 117 -0.76 -4.49 1.88
CA TYR A 117 0.46 -5.31 1.86
C TYR A 117 0.42 -6.39 0.78
N SER A 118 -0.73 -7.02 0.57
CA SER A 118 -0.92 -8.05 -0.45
C SER A 118 -2.31 -8.00 -1.08
N ARG A 119 -2.50 -8.73 -2.19
CA ARG A 119 -3.78 -8.82 -2.89
C ARG A 119 -4.90 -9.44 -2.04
N PRO A 120 -4.67 -10.56 -1.30
CA PRO A 120 -5.68 -11.10 -0.38
C PRO A 120 -6.06 -10.10 0.72
N ILE A 121 -5.09 -9.39 1.29
CA ILE A 121 -5.36 -8.36 2.30
C ILE A 121 -6.17 -7.19 1.70
N ALA A 122 -5.87 -6.77 0.46
CA ALA A 122 -6.66 -5.74 -0.23
C ALA A 122 -8.14 -6.16 -0.37
N MET A 123 -8.40 -7.42 -0.72
CA MET A 123 -9.77 -7.95 -0.82
C MET A 123 -10.44 -8.05 0.54
N SER A 124 -9.72 -8.49 1.57
CA SER A 124 -10.24 -8.54 2.95
C SER A 124 -10.64 -7.15 3.45
N ILE A 125 -9.81 -6.14 3.20
CA ILE A 125 -10.12 -4.73 3.53
C ILE A 125 -11.36 -4.26 2.76
N TYR A 126 -11.42 -4.53 1.45
CA TYR A 126 -12.57 -4.16 0.61
C TYR A 126 -13.88 -4.74 1.14
N HIS A 127 -13.93 -6.05 1.38
CA HIS A 127 -15.12 -6.71 1.91
C HIS A 127 -15.49 -6.16 3.30
N ARG A 128 -14.50 -6.00 4.18
CA ARG A 128 -14.77 -5.51 5.53
C ARG A 128 -15.28 -4.07 5.55
N ILE A 129 -14.76 -3.19 4.70
CA ILE A 129 -15.29 -1.82 4.55
C ILE A 129 -16.75 -1.86 4.09
N LEU A 130 -17.09 -2.68 3.11
CA LEU A 130 -18.48 -2.78 2.62
C LEU A 130 -19.44 -3.42 3.64
N GLU A 131 -18.97 -4.33 4.48
CA GLU A 131 -19.76 -4.82 5.62
C GLU A 131 -20.05 -3.72 6.64
N LEU A 132 -19.06 -2.89 6.95
CA LEU A 132 -19.20 -1.79 7.89
C LEU A 132 -19.97 -0.59 7.31
N ARG A 133 -19.90 -0.41 6.01
CA ARG A 133 -20.54 0.69 5.25
C ARG A 133 -21.17 0.19 3.93
N PRO A 134 -22.29 -0.52 3.97
CA PRO A 134 -22.92 -1.07 2.76
C PRO A 134 -23.26 0.00 1.70
N ASN A 135 -23.55 1.22 2.13
CA ASN A 135 -23.84 2.36 1.27
C ASN A 135 -22.60 2.91 0.52
N TRP A 136 -21.42 2.36 0.76
CA TRP A 136 -20.18 2.73 0.06
C TRP A 136 -19.86 1.83 -1.13
N THR A 137 -20.74 0.92 -1.51
CA THR A 137 -20.55 -0.01 -2.63
C THR A 137 -20.15 0.68 -3.93
N ASP A 138 -20.70 1.87 -4.21
CA ASP A 138 -20.33 2.65 -5.39
C ASP A 138 -19.10 3.54 -5.19
N LYS A 139 -18.69 3.78 -3.97
CA LYS A 139 -17.58 4.67 -3.62
C LYS A 139 -16.25 3.94 -3.48
N VAL A 140 -16.26 2.71 -2.95
CA VAL A 140 -15.06 1.90 -2.72
C VAL A 140 -14.88 0.92 -3.86
N LYS A 141 -13.70 0.92 -4.47
CA LYS A 141 -13.36 0.03 -5.60
C LYS A 141 -11.95 -0.54 -5.43
N VAL A 142 -11.73 -1.73 -5.96
CA VAL A 142 -10.42 -2.39 -5.96
C VAL A 142 -9.74 -2.19 -7.31
N VAL A 143 -8.47 -1.78 -7.30
CA VAL A 143 -7.66 -1.65 -8.51
C VAL A 143 -6.39 -2.48 -8.33
N MET A 144 -6.35 -3.63 -8.98
CA MET A 144 -5.18 -4.50 -9.01
C MET A 144 -5.12 -5.30 -10.32
N THR A 145 -3.98 -5.93 -10.60
CA THR A 145 -3.85 -6.82 -11.76
C THR A 145 -4.60 -8.13 -11.51
N GLY A 146 -5.30 -8.64 -12.51
CA GLY A 146 -5.90 -9.98 -12.46
C GLY A 146 -4.86 -11.07 -12.70
N SER A 147 -5.11 -12.25 -12.15
CA SER A 147 -4.34 -13.47 -12.38
C SER A 147 -5.29 -14.64 -12.64
N ASN A 148 -4.87 -15.60 -13.47
CA ASN A 148 -5.63 -16.83 -13.70
C ASN A 148 -5.74 -17.73 -12.45
N LYS A 149 -4.99 -17.40 -11.40
CA LYS A 149 -5.02 -18.10 -10.11
C LYS A 149 -5.95 -17.42 -9.10
N ASP A 150 -6.56 -16.30 -9.47
CA ASP A 150 -7.47 -15.58 -8.59
C ASP A 150 -8.77 -16.39 -8.39
N PRO A 151 -9.37 -16.31 -7.20
CA PRO A 151 -10.73 -16.80 -6.97
C PRO A 151 -11.71 -16.19 -7.99
N GLU A 152 -12.68 -16.98 -8.45
CA GLU A 152 -13.64 -16.55 -9.48
C GLU A 152 -14.40 -15.28 -9.05
N GLU A 153 -14.77 -15.19 -7.79
CA GLU A 153 -15.45 -14.03 -7.19
C GLU A 153 -14.66 -12.71 -7.31
N TRP A 154 -13.31 -12.78 -7.43
CA TRP A 154 -12.49 -11.58 -7.56
C TRP A 154 -12.54 -10.99 -8.97
N HIS A 155 -12.84 -11.80 -9.98
CA HIS A 155 -12.84 -11.36 -11.37
C HIS A 155 -13.83 -10.23 -11.62
N ASP A 156 -15.03 -10.33 -11.05
CA ASP A 156 -16.06 -9.31 -11.16
C ASP A 156 -15.69 -8.02 -10.42
N ILE A 157 -15.02 -8.15 -9.27
CA ILE A 157 -14.59 -7.01 -8.45
C ILE A 157 -13.43 -6.27 -9.11
N ILE A 158 -12.42 -7.00 -9.61
CA ILE A 158 -11.22 -6.43 -10.25
C ILE A 158 -11.56 -5.84 -11.63
N GLY A 159 -12.45 -6.49 -12.35
CA GLY A 159 -12.87 -6.11 -13.68
C GLY A 159 -11.74 -6.15 -14.73
N ASN A 160 -12.08 -5.78 -15.94
CA ASN A 160 -11.17 -5.76 -17.07
C ASN A 160 -10.43 -4.40 -17.20
N LYS A 161 -9.57 -4.29 -18.23
CA LYS A 161 -8.81 -3.06 -18.51
C LYS A 161 -9.71 -1.84 -18.79
N GLN A 162 -10.86 -2.06 -19.45
CA GLN A 162 -11.80 -0.98 -19.75
C GLN A 162 -12.47 -0.45 -18.47
N TYR A 163 -12.93 -1.35 -17.61
CA TYR A 163 -13.48 -1.02 -16.31
C TYR A 163 -12.50 -0.17 -15.46
N LYS A 164 -11.21 -0.56 -15.42
CA LYS A 164 -10.18 0.20 -14.70
C LYS A 164 -9.98 1.61 -15.27
N LYS A 165 -10.07 1.79 -16.59
CA LYS A 165 -10.04 3.14 -17.20
C LYS A 165 -11.24 3.99 -16.81
N GLU A 166 -12.41 3.38 -16.67
CA GLU A 166 -13.63 4.06 -16.24
C GLU A 166 -13.53 4.47 -14.76
N LEU A 167 -13.00 3.57 -13.89
CA LEU A 167 -12.70 3.91 -12.50
C LEU A 167 -11.72 5.07 -12.41
N ALA A 168 -10.66 5.07 -13.21
CA ALA A 168 -9.67 6.16 -13.21
C ALA A 168 -10.29 7.51 -13.64
N LYS A 169 -11.24 7.52 -14.56
CA LYS A 169 -12.00 8.73 -14.92
C LYS A 169 -12.88 9.19 -13.75
N LYS A 170 -13.68 8.29 -13.17
CA LYS A 170 -14.53 8.60 -12.02
C LYS A 170 -13.72 9.09 -10.80
N PHE A 171 -12.48 8.64 -10.65
CA PHE A 171 -11.63 9.09 -9.57
C PHE A 171 -11.04 10.49 -9.81
N LYS A 172 -10.96 10.95 -11.06
CA LYS A 172 -10.50 12.30 -11.41
C LYS A 172 -11.59 13.35 -11.21
N ASP A 173 -12.83 13.01 -11.52
CA ASP A 173 -14.00 13.87 -11.39
C ASP A 173 -14.41 14.03 -9.90
#